data_8e56c18bb96e5e4515695a3924d42404
#
_entry.id   8e56c18bb96e5e4515695a3924d42404
#
_cell.length_a   1.000
_cell.length_b   1.000
_cell.length_c   1.000
_cell.angle_alpha   90.00
_cell.angle_beta   90.00
_cell.angle_gamma   90.00
#
_symmetry.space_group_name_H-M   'P 1'
#
loop_
_entity.id
_entity.type
_entity.pdbx_description
1 polymer ?
#
loop_
_entity_poly.entity_id
_entity_poly.type
_entity_poly.pdbx_seq_one_letter_code
_entity_poly.pdbx_strand_id
1 'polypeptide(L)'
;MKDLENWIENVKQSHPDLKGHSICPFAKANTYKIEKYSINDIKPLKEEYGVVIFVVEDDLDLDYGYQKIEELNEKYPRYKFFDDFRDEPSYINGVQTNNGLYNLILYQDSQFLTKMRQILAKTNYYNFWDDEYLKKILEKDYEMVQKIRNK
;
A
#
# COMPACT_ATOMS: atom_id res chain seq x y z
N MET A 1 -14.38 -11.01 8.10
CA MET A 1 -14.20 -9.67 7.51
C MET A 1 -14.46 -9.68 6.00
N LYS A 2 -15.66 -10.04 5.66
CA LYS A 2 -16.08 -10.13 4.27
C LYS A 2 -16.09 -8.77 3.57
N ASP A 3 -16.42 -7.71 4.29
CA ASP A 3 -16.39 -6.33 3.80
C ASP A 3 -14.97 -5.89 3.40
N LEU A 4 -13.95 -6.28 4.16
CA LEU A 4 -12.56 -5.99 3.82
C LEU A 4 -12.11 -6.82 2.61
N GLU A 5 -12.51 -8.09 2.55
CA GLU A 5 -12.23 -8.94 1.39
C GLU A 5 -12.87 -8.37 0.12
N ASN A 6 -14.09 -7.85 0.22
CA ASN A 6 -14.78 -7.20 -0.88
C ASN A 6 -14.04 -5.94 -1.34
N TRP A 7 -13.51 -5.15 -0.41
CA TRP A 7 -12.69 -4.00 -0.76
C TRP A 7 -11.42 -4.42 -1.50
N ILE A 8 -10.74 -5.47 -1.05
CA ILE A 8 -9.53 -5.99 -1.72
C ILE A 8 -9.86 -6.40 -3.16
N GLU A 9 -10.98 -7.08 -3.37
CA GLU A 9 -11.41 -7.45 -4.73
C GLU A 9 -11.68 -6.21 -5.58
N ASN A 10 -12.24 -5.16 -5.00
CA ASN A 10 -12.46 -3.89 -5.70
C ASN A 10 -11.14 -3.22 -6.12
N VAL A 11 -10.12 -3.21 -5.25
CA VAL A 11 -8.83 -2.57 -5.60
C VAL A 11 -8.03 -3.34 -6.64
N LYS A 12 -8.37 -4.62 -6.85
CA LYS A 12 -7.77 -5.44 -7.92
C LYS A 12 -8.38 -5.14 -9.29
N GLN A 13 -9.60 -4.62 -9.33
CA GLN A 13 -10.34 -4.44 -10.59
C GLN A 13 -9.83 -3.22 -11.36
N SER A 14 -9.95 -3.29 -12.68
CA SER A 14 -9.65 -2.17 -13.56
C SER A 14 -10.66 -1.04 -13.39
N HIS A 15 -10.18 0.19 -13.38
CA HIS A 15 -10.99 1.38 -13.26
C HIS A 15 -10.93 2.25 -14.53
N PRO A 16 -12.07 2.63 -15.11
CA PRO A 16 -12.07 3.54 -16.27
C PRO A 16 -11.38 4.88 -15.98
N ASP A 17 -11.59 5.42 -14.77
CA ASP A 17 -10.98 6.69 -14.34
C ASP A 17 -9.47 6.61 -14.17
N LEU A 18 -8.91 5.41 -14.16
CA LEU A 18 -7.47 5.15 -14.13
C LEU A 18 -7.00 4.49 -15.43
N LYS A 19 -7.72 4.73 -16.53
CA LYS A 19 -7.47 4.18 -17.88
C LYS A 19 -7.23 2.67 -17.89
N GLY A 20 -8.04 1.94 -17.15
CA GLY A 20 -7.99 0.49 -17.10
C GLY A 20 -7.03 -0.09 -16.06
N HIS A 21 -6.29 0.75 -15.33
CA HIS A 21 -5.48 0.27 -14.22
C HIS A 21 -6.33 0.02 -12.98
N SER A 22 -5.90 -0.90 -12.13
CA SER A 22 -6.49 -1.11 -10.82
C SER A 22 -5.94 -0.09 -9.82
N ILE A 23 -6.64 0.10 -8.71
CA ILE A 23 -6.18 0.98 -7.62
C ILE A 23 -4.83 0.49 -7.09
N CYS A 24 -4.71 -0.83 -6.91
CA CYS A 24 -3.46 -1.45 -6.47
C CYS A 24 -3.09 -2.60 -7.40
N PRO A 25 -2.31 -2.34 -8.46
CA PRO A 25 -1.90 -3.41 -9.39
C PRO A 25 -1.13 -4.55 -8.71
N PHE A 26 -0.45 -4.28 -7.59
CA PHE A 26 0.27 -5.29 -6.82
C PHE A 26 -0.67 -6.34 -6.24
N ALA A 27 -1.89 -5.98 -5.90
CA ALA A 27 -2.87 -6.91 -5.33
C ALA A 27 -3.26 -8.01 -6.32
N LYS A 28 -3.23 -7.73 -7.65
CA LYS A 28 -3.50 -8.74 -8.67
C LYS A 28 -2.41 -9.80 -8.75
N ALA A 29 -1.16 -9.40 -8.53
CA ALA A 29 0.00 -10.26 -8.71
C ALA A 29 0.35 -11.07 -7.47
N ASN A 30 -0.33 -10.85 -6.35
CA ASN A 30 0.10 -11.36 -5.06
C ASN A 30 -0.97 -12.13 -4.33
N THR A 31 -0.51 -13.11 -3.54
CA THR A 31 -1.31 -13.70 -2.46
C THR A 31 -1.38 -12.68 -1.32
N TYR A 32 -2.46 -12.71 -0.56
CA TYR A 32 -2.58 -11.85 0.61
C TYR A 32 -3.02 -12.63 1.83
N LYS A 33 -2.72 -12.08 3.01
CA LYS A 33 -3.14 -12.62 4.30
C LYS A 33 -3.70 -11.48 5.15
N ILE A 34 -4.84 -11.70 5.79
CA ILE A 34 -5.45 -10.74 6.71
C ILE A 34 -5.34 -11.32 8.12
N GLU A 35 -4.76 -10.55 9.05
CA GLU A 35 -4.62 -10.91 10.45
C GLU A 35 -5.10 -9.78 11.35
N LYS A 36 -5.74 -10.12 12.45
CA LYS A 36 -6.18 -9.14 13.45
C LYS A 36 -5.18 -9.12 14.60
N TYR A 37 -4.45 -8.00 14.76
CA TYR A 37 -3.41 -7.86 15.77
C TYR A 37 -3.58 -6.55 16.51
N SER A 38 -3.12 -6.50 17.78
CA SER A 38 -2.84 -5.22 18.41
C SER A 38 -1.65 -4.57 17.72
N ILE A 39 -1.66 -3.23 17.60
CA ILE A 39 -0.57 -2.51 16.95
C ILE A 39 0.80 -2.83 17.59
N ASN A 40 0.82 -3.11 18.89
CA ASN A 40 2.06 -3.41 19.60
C ASN A 40 2.61 -4.81 19.32
N ASP A 41 1.79 -5.68 18.73
CA ASP A 41 2.17 -7.06 18.44
C ASP A 41 2.54 -7.30 16.98
N ILE A 42 2.52 -6.27 16.15
CA ILE A 42 2.81 -6.39 14.72
C ILE A 42 4.27 -6.75 14.49
N LYS A 43 4.47 -7.79 13.70
CA LYS A 43 5.78 -8.28 13.25
C LYS A 43 5.58 -9.10 11.98
N PRO A 44 6.63 -9.31 11.16
CA PRO A 44 6.51 -10.17 9.99
C PRO A 44 6.11 -11.60 10.37
N LEU A 45 5.23 -12.18 9.55
CA LEU A 45 4.80 -13.57 9.72
C LEU A 45 5.89 -14.53 9.26
N LYS A 46 5.83 -15.78 9.74
CA LYS A 46 6.77 -16.83 9.33
C LYS A 46 6.55 -17.25 7.88
N GLU A 47 5.28 -17.37 7.49
CA GLU A 47 4.92 -17.71 6.10
C GLU A 47 5.09 -16.51 5.19
N GLU A 48 5.51 -16.79 3.95
CA GLU A 48 5.67 -15.77 2.92
C GLU A 48 4.35 -15.53 2.18
N TYR A 49 3.91 -14.27 2.17
CA TYR A 49 2.76 -13.80 1.39
C TYR A 49 3.18 -12.59 0.58
N GLY A 50 2.49 -12.35 -0.53
CA GLY A 50 2.74 -11.15 -1.34
C GLY A 50 2.43 -9.87 -0.57
N VAL A 51 1.29 -9.85 0.12
CA VAL A 51 0.88 -8.72 0.97
C VAL A 51 0.32 -9.27 2.27
N VAL A 52 0.75 -8.73 3.40
CA VAL A 52 0.15 -9.02 4.71
C VAL A 52 -0.57 -7.78 5.21
N ILE A 53 -1.81 -7.96 5.64
CA ILE A 53 -2.69 -6.89 6.08
C ILE A 53 -3.05 -7.14 7.55
N PHE A 54 -2.61 -6.25 8.43
CA PHE A 54 -3.00 -6.29 9.84
C PHE A 54 -4.15 -5.33 10.08
N VAL A 55 -5.23 -5.85 10.67
CA VAL A 55 -6.35 -5.05 11.15
C VAL A 55 -6.05 -4.68 12.60
N VAL A 56 -5.87 -3.41 12.88
CA VAL A 56 -5.52 -2.92 14.21
C VAL A 56 -6.70 -2.21 14.87
N GLU A 57 -6.49 -1.68 16.07
CA GLU A 57 -7.54 -1.11 16.92
C GLU A 57 -8.33 0.00 16.19
N ASP A 58 -9.67 0.01 16.39
CA ASP A 58 -10.54 1.06 15.83
C ASP A 58 -10.27 2.43 16.46
N ASP A 59 -9.84 2.46 17.71
CA ASP A 59 -9.55 3.68 18.48
C ASP A 59 -8.07 4.08 18.44
N LEU A 60 -7.37 3.67 17.37
CA LEU A 60 -5.95 3.94 17.20
C LEU A 60 -5.67 5.45 17.19
N ASP A 61 -4.70 5.89 18.00
CA ASP A 61 -4.08 7.21 17.86
C ASP A 61 -3.22 7.19 16.59
N LEU A 62 -3.56 8.01 15.60
CA LEU A 62 -2.89 8.00 14.31
C LEU A 62 -1.42 8.40 14.39
N ASP A 63 -1.07 9.36 15.24
CA ASP A 63 0.33 9.75 15.44
C ASP A 63 1.16 8.58 15.96
N TYR A 64 0.62 7.85 16.91
CA TYR A 64 1.25 6.62 17.41
C TYR A 64 1.35 5.57 16.31
N GLY A 65 0.31 5.44 15.50
CA GLY A 65 0.30 4.53 14.35
C GLY A 65 1.42 4.83 13.36
N TYR A 66 1.60 6.09 12.99
CA TYR A 66 2.68 6.49 12.09
C TYR A 66 4.07 6.25 12.70
N GLN A 67 4.23 6.57 13.97
CA GLN A 67 5.48 6.30 14.68
C GLN A 67 5.82 4.81 14.69
N LYS A 68 4.82 3.97 14.93
CA LYS A 68 4.99 2.52 14.94
C LYS A 68 5.42 1.99 13.58
N ILE A 69 4.85 2.52 12.51
CA ILE A 69 5.23 2.15 11.14
C ILE A 69 6.70 2.49 10.87
N GLU A 70 7.16 3.67 11.29
CA GLU A 70 8.56 4.06 11.16
C GLU A 70 9.48 3.08 11.90
N GLU A 71 9.12 2.71 13.13
CA GLU A 71 9.87 1.73 13.92
C GLU A 71 9.95 0.38 13.24
N LEU A 72 8.82 -0.08 12.66
CA LEU A 72 8.76 -1.36 11.95
C LEU A 72 9.64 -1.33 10.69
N ASN A 73 9.64 -0.25 9.96
CA ASN A 73 10.47 -0.09 8.77
C ASN A 73 11.96 -0.09 9.11
N GLU A 74 12.35 0.49 10.24
CA GLU A 74 13.73 0.47 10.71
C GLU A 74 14.14 -0.92 11.20
N LYS A 75 13.25 -1.58 11.93
CA LYS A 75 13.53 -2.89 12.53
C LYS A 75 13.58 -4.01 11.51
N TYR A 76 12.77 -3.93 10.47
CA TYR A 76 12.62 -4.97 9.45
C TYR A 76 12.88 -4.43 8.05
N PRO A 77 14.14 -4.11 7.69
CA PRO A 77 14.45 -3.44 6.42
C PRO A 77 14.16 -4.26 5.17
N ARG A 78 13.99 -5.58 5.31
CA ARG A 78 13.56 -6.44 4.20
C ARG A 78 12.16 -6.09 3.71
N TYR A 79 11.31 -5.56 4.59
CA TYR A 79 9.91 -5.27 4.31
C TYR A 79 9.66 -3.77 4.29
N LYS A 80 8.61 -3.36 3.59
CA LYS A 80 8.07 -2.00 3.66
C LYS A 80 6.70 -2.07 4.30
N PHE A 81 6.56 -1.42 5.47
CA PHE A 81 5.29 -1.26 6.18
C PHE A 81 4.68 0.07 5.79
N PHE A 82 3.38 0.10 5.61
CA PHE A 82 2.65 1.32 5.26
C PHE A 82 1.24 1.29 5.84
N ASP A 83 0.63 2.47 5.91
CA ASP A 83 -0.69 2.65 6.51
C ASP A 83 -1.80 2.61 5.47
N ASP A 84 -2.98 2.22 5.93
CA ASP A 84 -4.26 2.49 5.29
C ASP A 84 -5.25 2.71 6.42
N PHE A 85 -5.25 3.93 6.99
CA PHE A 85 -6.07 4.24 8.15
C PHE A 85 -7.46 4.73 7.71
N ARG A 86 -8.49 4.25 8.43
CA ARG A 86 -9.89 4.48 8.10
C ARG A 86 -10.23 5.96 7.91
N ASP A 87 -9.70 6.82 8.78
CA ASP A 87 -10.06 8.23 8.83
C ASP A 87 -9.08 9.15 8.09
N GLU A 88 -8.16 8.56 7.32
CA GLU A 88 -7.19 9.28 6.48
C GLU A 88 -7.47 8.97 5.00
N PRO A 89 -8.47 9.61 4.40
CA PRO A 89 -8.83 9.31 3.01
C PRO A 89 -7.73 9.69 2.02
N SER A 90 -7.57 8.87 1.01
CA SER A 90 -6.63 9.11 -0.08
C SER A 90 -7.32 8.84 -1.41
N TYR A 91 -6.91 9.58 -2.44
CA TYR A 91 -7.53 9.51 -3.76
C TYR A 91 -6.48 9.56 -4.86
N ILE A 92 -6.74 8.85 -5.95
CA ILE A 92 -5.99 8.97 -7.20
C ILE A 92 -7.01 9.30 -8.29
N ASN A 93 -6.86 10.46 -8.90
CA ASN A 93 -7.76 10.94 -9.97
C ASN A 93 -9.25 10.84 -9.58
N GLY A 94 -9.57 11.22 -8.34
CA GLY A 94 -10.93 11.18 -7.79
C GLY A 94 -11.41 9.83 -7.31
N VAL A 95 -10.60 8.75 -7.47
CA VAL A 95 -10.93 7.41 -6.99
C VAL A 95 -10.34 7.21 -5.60
N GLN A 96 -11.20 6.90 -4.62
CA GLN A 96 -10.76 6.65 -3.25
C GLN A 96 -9.93 5.36 -3.18
N THR A 97 -8.75 5.43 -2.59
CA THR A 97 -7.81 4.32 -2.53
C THR A 97 -7.74 3.64 -1.17
N ASN A 98 -8.09 4.34 -0.08
CA ASN A 98 -8.11 3.73 1.24
C ASN A 98 -9.41 2.96 1.47
N ASN A 99 -9.37 2.00 2.41
CA ASN A 99 -10.54 1.13 2.65
C ASN A 99 -11.72 1.86 3.32
N GLY A 100 -11.46 2.82 4.18
CA GLY A 100 -12.51 3.55 4.90
C GLY A 100 -13.28 2.74 5.93
N LEU A 101 -12.93 1.47 6.18
CA LEU A 101 -13.64 0.55 7.06
C LEU A 101 -12.86 0.26 8.34
N TYR A 102 -11.58 0.02 8.23
CA TYR A 102 -10.70 -0.39 9.33
C TYR A 102 -9.38 0.38 9.29
N ASN A 103 -8.72 0.45 10.43
CA ASN A 103 -7.33 0.89 10.49
C ASN A 103 -6.44 -0.29 10.09
N LEU A 104 -5.70 -0.16 9.01
CA LEU A 104 -4.84 -1.21 8.49
C LEU A 104 -3.39 -0.80 8.52
N ILE A 105 -2.53 -1.77 8.82
CA ILE A 105 -1.10 -1.66 8.56
C ILE A 105 -0.73 -2.85 7.67
N LEU A 106 -0.08 -2.57 6.55
CA LEU A 106 0.27 -3.56 5.55
C LEU A 106 1.78 -3.65 5.42
N TYR A 107 2.29 -4.82 4.98
CA TYR A 107 3.67 -4.88 4.55
C TYR A 107 3.84 -5.75 3.31
N GLN A 108 4.89 -5.44 2.56
CA GLN A 108 5.32 -6.19 1.39
C GLN A 108 6.83 -6.30 1.40
N ASP A 109 7.37 -7.26 0.66
CA ASP A 109 8.81 -7.35 0.44
C ASP A 109 9.29 -6.10 -0.29
N SER A 110 10.30 -5.44 0.24
CA SER A 110 10.79 -4.15 -0.27
C SER A 110 11.38 -4.27 -1.68
N GLN A 111 12.10 -5.35 -1.98
CA GLN A 111 12.69 -5.56 -3.30
C GLN A 111 11.63 -5.86 -4.34
N PHE A 112 10.63 -6.67 -3.98
CA PHE A 112 9.50 -6.95 -4.85
C PHE A 112 8.74 -5.68 -5.19
N LEU A 113 8.48 -4.83 -4.19
CA LEU A 113 7.80 -3.56 -4.38
C LEU A 113 8.56 -2.66 -5.37
N THR A 114 9.88 -2.57 -5.24
CA THR A 114 10.73 -1.80 -6.16
C THR A 114 10.63 -2.34 -7.59
N LYS A 115 10.66 -3.66 -7.77
CA LYS A 115 10.51 -4.29 -9.10
C LYS A 115 9.16 -3.94 -9.72
N MET A 116 8.07 -4.02 -8.95
CA MET A 116 6.75 -3.71 -9.46
C MET A 116 6.64 -2.23 -9.86
N ARG A 117 7.26 -1.35 -9.08
CA ARG A 117 7.30 0.09 -9.41
C ARG A 117 8.07 0.36 -10.71
N GLN A 118 9.14 -0.38 -10.97
CA GLN A 118 9.86 -0.30 -12.24
C GLN A 118 8.96 -0.66 -13.43
N ILE A 119 8.20 -1.74 -13.29
CA ILE A 119 7.26 -2.19 -14.32
C ILE A 119 6.17 -1.14 -14.55
N LEU A 120 5.57 -0.64 -13.49
CA LEU A 120 4.50 0.36 -13.57
C LEU A 120 4.98 1.68 -14.16
N ALA A 121 6.23 2.07 -13.90
CA ALA A 121 6.80 3.30 -14.44
C ALA A 121 6.88 3.29 -15.97
N LYS A 122 6.91 2.12 -16.58
CA LYS A 122 6.91 1.96 -18.06
C LYS A 122 5.50 2.08 -18.64
N THR A 123 4.47 2.14 -17.81
CA THR A 123 3.08 2.31 -18.21
C THR A 123 2.61 3.73 -17.92
N ASN A 124 1.33 4.02 -18.15
CA ASN A 124 0.73 5.31 -17.81
C ASN A 124 0.15 5.35 -16.39
N TYR A 125 0.43 4.34 -15.55
CA TYR A 125 -0.16 4.22 -14.22
C TYR A 125 0.11 5.46 -13.36
N TYR A 126 1.37 5.93 -13.30
CA TYR A 126 1.74 7.08 -12.46
C TYR A 126 1.34 8.43 -13.06
N ASN A 127 0.82 8.47 -14.28
CA ASN A 127 0.41 9.74 -14.91
C ASN A 127 -0.77 10.41 -14.20
N PHE A 128 -1.53 9.67 -13.38
CA PHE A 128 -2.66 10.17 -12.61
C PHE A 128 -2.29 10.69 -11.23
N TRP A 129 -1.04 10.54 -10.85
CA TRP A 129 -0.55 10.90 -9.52
C TRP A 129 0.08 12.29 -9.59
N ASP A 130 -0.30 13.20 -8.67
CA ASP A 130 0.43 14.44 -8.58
C ASP A 130 1.84 14.17 -8.02
N ASP A 131 2.77 15.10 -8.29
CA ASP A 131 4.18 14.90 -8.00
C ASP A 131 4.47 14.81 -6.49
N GLU A 132 3.78 15.60 -5.67
CA GLU A 132 3.96 15.55 -4.22
C GLU A 132 3.52 14.20 -3.66
N TYR A 133 2.39 13.68 -4.14
CA TYR A 133 1.90 12.37 -3.73
C TYR A 133 2.85 11.26 -4.18
N LEU A 134 3.37 11.37 -5.40
CA LEU A 134 4.37 10.45 -5.93
C LEU A 134 5.61 10.38 -5.04
N LYS A 135 6.18 11.53 -4.67
CA LYS A 135 7.34 11.61 -3.79
C LYS A 135 7.08 10.95 -2.44
N LYS A 136 5.90 11.25 -1.87
CA LYS A 136 5.50 10.73 -0.56
C LYS A 136 5.41 9.20 -0.55
N ILE A 137 4.80 8.63 -1.58
CA ILE A 137 4.54 7.18 -1.65
C ILE A 137 5.77 6.41 -2.12
N LEU A 138 6.47 6.89 -3.15
CA LEU A 138 7.60 6.18 -3.74
C LEU A 138 8.88 6.28 -2.91
N GLU A 139 9.02 7.35 -2.14
CA GLU A 139 10.20 7.56 -1.27
C GLU A 139 11.51 7.33 -2.03
N LYS A 140 12.29 6.32 -1.63
CA LYS A 140 13.57 5.99 -2.26
C LYS A 140 13.45 5.58 -3.73
N ASP A 141 12.29 5.13 -4.15
CA ASP A 141 12.06 4.70 -5.54
C ASP A 141 11.66 5.84 -6.48
N TYR A 142 11.41 7.05 -5.94
CA TYR A 142 10.96 8.19 -6.74
C TYR A 142 11.90 8.52 -7.88
N GLU A 143 13.19 8.64 -7.62
CA GLU A 143 14.17 8.99 -8.64
C GLU A 143 14.25 7.95 -9.76
N MET A 144 14.22 6.69 -9.41
CA MET A 144 14.22 5.58 -10.38
C MET A 144 12.98 5.65 -11.28
N VAL A 145 11.80 5.86 -10.69
CA VAL A 145 10.53 5.95 -11.43
C VAL A 145 10.56 7.13 -12.40
N GLN A 146 11.03 8.30 -11.95
CA GLN A 146 11.11 9.49 -12.81
C GLN A 146 12.07 9.29 -13.97
N LYS A 147 13.21 8.64 -13.77
CA LYS A 147 14.14 8.31 -14.85
C LYS A 147 13.51 7.43 -15.92
N ILE A 148 12.73 6.44 -15.50
CA ILE A 148 12.04 5.53 -16.44
C ILE A 148 10.96 6.29 -17.22
N ARG A 149 10.17 7.12 -16.54
CA ARG A 149 9.06 7.88 -17.15
C ARG A 149 9.55 8.92 -18.16
N ASN A 150 10.72 9.48 -17.94
CA ASN A 150 11.27 10.56 -18.76
C ASN A 150 12.09 10.08 -19.96
N LYS A 151 12.08 8.77 -20.22
CA LYS A 151 12.75 8.20 -21.40
C LYS A 151 11.91 8.23 -22.67
#